data_f5c7b54f3c2bff247196a17cadeb0c6e
#
_entry.id   f5c7b54f3c2bff247196a17cadeb0c6e
#
_cell.length_a   1.000
_cell.length_b   1.000
_cell.length_c   1.000
_cell.angle_alpha   90.00
_cell.angle_beta   90.00
_cell.angle_gamma   90.00
#
_symmetry.space_group_name_H-M   'P 1'
#
loop_
_entity.id
_entity.type
_entity.pdbx_description
1 polymer ?
#
loop_
_entity_poly.entity_id
_entity_poly.type
_entity_poly.pdbx_seq_one_letter_code
_entity_poly.pdbx_strand_id
1 'polypeptide(L)'
;MCDIAWLESRPYTVLFVDGNHERFDHWAERPMELWHGGLTQRLSDTSPIRRLTRGEVFELDGSTIFTMGGATSVDKEYRIPYSSWWPQELPDERNFEEARTKLDSVGWKVDYVITHTCSTRMLSPTLYPAPGWNYPDVDRLTTFFDELEDRLDYKRWYYGHFHRDVNPAERHTVLYDCIVRLGDELQPWDVA
;
A
#
# COMPACT_ATOMS: atom_id res chain seq x y z
N MET A 1 -16.03 -6.27 -6.65
CA MET A 1 -15.88 -4.78 -6.65
C MET A 1 -16.42 -4.31 -5.31
N CYS A 2 -15.58 -3.70 -4.48
CA CYS A 2 -16.06 -3.21 -3.18
C CYS A 2 -17.00 -2.01 -3.42
N ASP A 3 -18.19 -2.06 -2.83
CA ASP A 3 -19.17 -0.98 -2.94
C ASP A 3 -18.78 0.14 -1.97
N ILE A 4 -18.40 1.30 -2.50
CA ILE A 4 -18.05 2.50 -1.70
C ILE A 4 -19.20 2.87 -0.76
N ALA A 5 -20.45 2.80 -1.22
CA ALA A 5 -21.61 3.11 -0.37
C ALA A 5 -21.73 2.14 0.81
N TRP A 6 -21.37 0.88 0.61
CA TRP A 6 -21.29 -0.08 1.71
C TRP A 6 -20.21 0.29 2.71
N LEU A 7 -19.00 0.64 2.26
CA LEU A 7 -17.91 1.08 3.15
C LEU A 7 -18.29 2.35 3.92
N GLU A 8 -18.91 3.33 3.25
CA GLU A 8 -19.37 4.57 3.88
C GLU A 8 -20.45 4.36 4.96
N SER A 9 -21.23 3.28 4.86
CA SER A 9 -22.25 2.95 5.85
C SER A 9 -21.70 2.26 7.10
N ARG A 10 -20.39 1.98 7.18
CA ARG A 10 -19.80 1.30 8.33
C ARG A 10 -19.62 2.23 9.52
N PRO A 11 -19.75 1.74 10.76
CA PRO A 11 -19.59 2.54 11.97
C PRO A 11 -18.12 2.74 12.38
N TYR A 12 -17.18 2.57 11.45
CA TYR A 12 -15.75 2.69 11.68
C TYR A 12 -15.06 3.41 10.52
N THR A 13 -13.87 3.94 10.77
CA THR A 13 -13.04 4.54 9.73
C THR A 13 -12.42 3.45 8.85
N VAL A 14 -12.54 3.63 7.55
CA VAL A 14 -11.89 2.78 6.55
C VAL A 14 -10.63 3.46 6.06
N LEU A 15 -9.50 2.79 6.20
CA LEU A 15 -8.19 3.28 5.79
C LEU A 15 -7.69 2.47 4.60
N PHE A 16 -7.04 3.11 3.64
CA PHE A 16 -6.41 2.40 2.54
C PHE A 16 -5.16 3.13 2.03
N VAL A 17 -4.25 2.38 1.45
CA VAL A 17 -3.16 2.89 0.61
C VAL A 17 -3.56 2.81 -0.85
N ASP A 18 -3.15 3.78 -1.65
CA ASP A 18 -3.47 3.77 -3.07
C ASP A 18 -2.77 2.62 -3.81
N GLY A 19 -3.50 2.01 -4.74
CA GLY A 19 -2.97 1.03 -5.68
C GLY A 19 -2.54 1.69 -7.01
N ASN A 20 -2.35 0.85 -8.03
CA ASN A 20 -2.04 1.30 -9.39
C ASN A 20 -3.29 1.66 -10.22
N HIS A 21 -4.48 1.24 -9.79
CA HIS A 21 -5.74 1.49 -10.49
C HIS A 21 -6.57 2.62 -9.87
N GLU A 22 -5.92 3.59 -9.26
CA GLU A 22 -6.59 4.71 -8.61
C GLU A 22 -6.91 5.85 -9.58
N ARG A 23 -7.97 6.57 -9.29
CA ARG A 23 -8.29 7.84 -9.94
C ARG A 23 -7.50 8.97 -9.27
N PHE A 24 -6.23 9.12 -9.66
CA PHE A 24 -5.33 10.10 -9.04
C PHE A 24 -5.77 11.55 -9.28
N ASP A 25 -6.50 11.83 -10.37
CA ASP A 25 -7.14 13.12 -10.61
C ASP A 25 -8.13 13.51 -9.50
N HIS A 26 -8.93 12.55 -9.03
CA HIS A 26 -9.86 12.76 -7.93
C HIS A 26 -9.11 13.10 -6.62
N TRP A 27 -8.02 12.39 -6.33
CA TRP A 27 -7.24 12.61 -5.10
C TRP A 27 -6.44 13.91 -5.15
N ALA A 28 -6.03 14.39 -6.35
CA ALA A 28 -5.32 15.65 -6.50
C ALA A 28 -6.15 16.87 -6.03
N GLU A 29 -7.48 16.79 -6.08
CA GLU A 29 -8.40 17.83 -5.65
C GLU A 29 -8.76 17.77 -4.16
N ARG A 30 -8.39 16.69 -3.45
CA ARG A 30 -8.75 16.52 -2.03
C ARG A 30 -7.74 17.18 -1.12
N PRO A 31 -8.21 17.91 -0.08
CA PRO A 31 -7.32 18.53 0.90
C PRO A 31 -6.55 17.46 1.70
N MET A 32 -5.32 17.80 2.05
CA MET A 32 -4.54 17.04 3.02
C MET A 32 -4.98 17.36 4.42
N GLU A 33 -5.18 16.37 5.24
CA GLU A 33 -5.54 16.47 6.65
C GLU A 33 -4.52 15.74 7.52
N LEU A 34 -4.03 16.40 8.56
CA LEU A 34 -3.21 15.72 9.57
C LEU A 34 -4.13 14.81 10.41
N TRP A 35 -3.79 13.53 10.49
CA TRP A 35 -4.55 12.54 11.22
C TRP A 35 -3.62 11.46 11.79
N HIS A 36 -3.67 11.24 13.09
CA HIS A 36 -2.83 10.24 13.78
C HIS A 36 -1.31 10.28 13.44
N GLY A 37 -0.75 11.49 13.34
CA GLY A 37 0.68 11.72 13.07
C GLY A 37 1.10 11.76 11.61
N GLY A 38 0.22 11.36 10.68
CA GLY A 38 0.46 11.37 9.25
C GLY A 38 -0.56 12.18 8.45
N LEU A 39 -0.30 12.42 7.17
CA LEU A 39 -1.20 13.10 6.25
C LEU A 39 -2.16 12.10 5.59
N THR A 40 -3.42 12.47 5.50
CA THR A 40 -4.48 11.69 4.86
C THR A 40 -5.31 12.56 3.94
N GLN A 41 -6.08 11.92 3.06
CA GLN A 41 -7.14 12.56 2.29
C GLN A 41 -8.45 11.81 2.49
N ARG A 42 -9.56 12.53 2.68
CA ARG A 42 -10.89 11.90 2.73
C ARG A 42 -11.47 11.73 1.34
N LEU A 43 -12.26 10.69 1.15
CA LEU A 43 -13.03 10.49 -0.10
C LEU A 43 -14.01 11.65 -0.34
N SER A 44 -14.65 12.14 0.72
CA SER A 44 -15.45 13.39 0.76
C SER A 44 -15.36 13.99 2.15
N ASP A 45 -15.87 15.21 2.34
CA ASP A 45 -15.77 15.95 3.61
C ASP A 45 -16.40 15.21 4.80
N THR A 46 -17.39 14.36 4.53
CA THR A 46 -18.11 13.59 5.55
C THR A 46 -17.80 12.08 5.53
N SER A 47 -17.03 11.61 4.54
CA SER A 47 -16.74 10.18 4.39
C SER A 47 -15.87 9.64 5.52
N PRO A 48 -16.17 8.44 6.05
CA PRO A 48 -15.27 7.74 6.96
C PRO A 48 -14.07 7.11 6.24
N ILE A 49 -14.04 7.15 4.90
CA ILE A 49 -12.98 6.54 4.09
C ILE A 49 -11.83 7.54 3.93
N ARG A 50 -10.63 7.10 4.31
CA ARG A 50 -9.40 7.89 4.24
C ARG A 50 -8.32 7.17 3.45
N ARG A 51 -7.73 7.88 2.48
CA ARG A 51 -6.48 7.49 1.86
C ARG A 51 -5.33 7.88 2.77
N LEU A 52 -4.51 6.93 3.16
CA LEU A 52 -3.24 7.17 3.84
C LEU A 52 -2.24 7.59 2.77
N THR A 53 -1.65 8.78 2.90
CA THR A 53 -0.75 9.27 1.86
C THR A 53 0.61 8.58 1.90
N ARG A 54 1.35 8.69 0.83
CA ARG A 54 2.62 7.98 0.62
C ARG A 54 3.71 8.52 1.53
N GLY A 55 4.50 7.60 2.09
CA GLY A 55 5.67 7.94 2.89
C GLY A 55 5.37 8.43 4.30
N GLU A 56 4.15 8.22 4.79
CA GLU A 56 3.73 8.66 6.12
C GLU A 56 3.86 7.57 7.19
N VAL A 57 3.98 8.02 8.43
CA VAL A 57 3.92 7.16 9.62
C VAL A 57 2.72 7.58 10.47
N PHE A 58 1.88 6.62 10.79
CA PHE A 58 0.68 6.80 11.60
C PHE A 58 0.83 6.12 12.95
N GLU A 59 0.22 6.69 13.99
CA GLU A 59 0.11 6.06 15.30
C GLU A 59 -1.35 5.67 15.55
N LEU A 60 -1.64 4.37 15.53
CA LEU A 60 -2.98 3.81 15.67
C LEU A 60 -2.98 2.75 16.77
N ASP A 61 -3.81 2.94 17.78
CA ASP A 61 -3.97 2.01 18.91
C ASP A 61 -2.65 1.56 19.54
N GLY A 62 -1.69 2.52 19.67
CA GLY A 62 -0.37 2.27 20.25
C GLY A 62 0.61 1.53 19.32
N SER A 63 0.27 1.36 18.06
CA SER A 63 1.15 0.81 17.02
C SER A 63 1.54 1.89 16.01
N THR A 64 2.78 1.86 15.55
CA THR A 64 3.28 2.72 14.48
C THR A 64 3.23 2.01 13.14
N ILE A 65 2.69 2.68 12.11
CA ILE A 65 2.44 2.10 10.79
C ILE A 65 3.03 3.00 9.72
N PHE A 66 4.00 2.50 8.96
CA PHE A 66 4.47 3.18 7.75
C PHE A 66 3.62 2.78 6.55
N THR A 67 3.30 3.74 5.69
CA THR A 67 2.46 3.51 4.51
C THR A 67 3.10 4.04 3.23
N MET A 68 3.01 3.27 2.14
CA MET A 68 3.46 3.67 0.81
C MET A 68 2.63 2.97 -0.25
N GLY A 69 1.78 3.74 -0.93
CA GLY A 69 0.95 3.24 -2.02
C GLY A 69 1.68 3.22 -3.36
N GLY A 70 0.99 2.68 -4.37
CA GLY A 70 1.42 2.61 -5.75
C GLY A 70 1.97 1.25 -6.17
N ALA A 71 1.95 1.01 -7.47
CA ALA A 71 2.61 -0.09 -8.18
C ALA A 71 2.61 0.19 -9.68
N THR A 72 3.48 -0.47 -10.43
CA THR A 72 3.45 -0.43 -11.90
C THR A 72 2.29 -1.29 -12.43
N SER A 73 1.44 -0.70 -13.27
CA SER A 73 0.42 -1.45 -14.00
C SER A 73 1.05 -2.29 -15.11
N VAL A 74 0.86 -3.61 -15.06
CA VAL A 74 1.36 -4.55 -16.09
C VAL A 74 0.64 -4.41 -17.42
N ASP A 75 -0.54 -3.80 -17.43
CA ASP A 75 -1.42 -3.64 -18.59
C ASP A 75 -1.52 -2.19 -19.10
N LYS A 76 -0.61 -1.30 -18.66
CA LYS A 76 -0.63 0.13 -19.00
C LYS A 76 -0.64 0.40 -20.51
N GLU A 77 -0.03 -0.48 -21.30
CA GLU A 77 -0.01 -0.35 -22.78
C GLU A 77 -1.39 -0.49 -23.43
N TYR A 78 -2.32 -1.14 -22.74
CA TYR A 78 -3.71 -1.31 -23.18
C TYR A 78 -4.66 -0.29 -22.57
N ARG A 79 -4.15 0.66 -21.77
CA ARG A 79 -4.94 1.65 -21.05
C ARG A 79 -4.80 3.04 -21.65
N ILE A 80 -5.79 3.87 -21.40
CA ILE A 80 -5.82 5.27 -21.88
C ILE A 80 -5.29 6.18 -20.77
N PRO A 81 -4.18 6.93 -21.00
CA PRO A 81 -3.65 7.87 -20.02
C PRO A 81 -4.71 8.89 -19.55
N TYR A 82 -4.73 9.16 -18.25
CA TYR A 82 -5.66 10.06 -17.55
C TYR A 82 -7.16 9.71 -17.70
N SER A 83 -7.46 8.46 -18.03
CA SER A 83 -8.82 7.92 -18.12
C SER A 83 -8.93 6.56 -17.43
N SER A 84 -8.03 5.63 -17.77
CA SER A 84 -7.96 4.30 -17.13
C SER A 84 -6.57 3.96 -16.63
N TRP A 85 -5.63 4.88 -16.76
CA TRP A 85 -4.27 4.80 -16.23
C TRP A 85 -3.71 6.20 -15.96
N TRP A 86 -2.94 6.35 -14.90
CA TRP A 86 -2.31 7.61 -14.51
C TRP A 86 -0.82 7.39 -14.21
N PRO A 87 0.08 8.28 -14.71
CA PRO A 87 1.52 8.20 -14.37
C PRO A 87 1.81 8.27 -12.88
N GLN A 88 0.88 8.82 -12.10
CA GLN A 88 0.95 8.92 -10.65
C GLN A 88 0.78 7.56 -9.94
N GLU A 89 0.54 6.46 -10.66
CA GLU A 89 0.56 5.12 -10.06
C GLU A 89 1.87 4.83 -9.34
N LEU A 90 2.99 5.39 -9.85
CA LEU A 90 4.28 5.33 -9.17
C LEU A 90 4.58 6.64 -8.42
N PRO A 91 5.10 6.53 -7.18
CA PRO A 91 5.66 7.67 -6.45
C PRO A 91 6.76 8.36 -7.25
N ASP A 92 6.91 9.66 -7.08
CA ASP A 92 8.03 10.41 -7.61
C ASP A 92 9.19 10.51 -6.58
N GLU A 93 10.30 11.11 -6.97
CA GLU A 93 11.49 11.24 -6.10
C GLU A 93 11.20 12.04 -4.84
N ARG A 94 10.33 13.03 -4.92
CA ARG A 94 9.91 13.82 -3.76
C ARG A 94 9.20 12.95 -2.72
N ASN A 95 8.34 12.03 -3.15
CA ASN A 95 7.67 11.11 -2.23
C ASN A 95 8.69 10.22 -1.49
N PHE A 96 9.76 9.77 -2.17
CA PHE A 96 10.81 8.98 -1.52
C PHE A 96 11.64 9.80 -0.53
N GLU A 97 11.96 11.04 -0.85
CA GLU A 97 12.68 11.95 0.06
C GLU A 97 11.83 12.29 1.30
N GLU A 98 10.54 12.57 1.12
CA GLU A 98 9.60 12.81 2.20
C GLU A 98 9.46 11.56 3.09
N ALA A 99 9.36 10.36 2.49
CA ALA A 99 9.32 9.09 3.20
C ALA A 99 10.60 8.86 4.05
N ARG A 100 11.79 9.07 3.47
CA ARG A 100 13.06 8.96 4.22
C ARG A 100 13.11 9.93 5.39
N THR A 101 12.70 11.19 5.17
CA THR A 101 12.64 12.22 6.22
C THR A 101 11.71 11.80 7.36
N LYS A 102 10.54 11.24 7.02
CA LYS A 102 9.59 10.74 8.01
C LYS A 102 10.15 9.54 8.79
N LEU A 103 10.78 8.59 8.09
CA LEU A 103 11.42 7.42 8.71
C LEU A 103 12.61 7.82 9.60
N ASP A 104 13.42 8.80 9.18
CA ASP A 104 14.49 9.36 10.02
C ASP A 104 13.93 9.94 11.32
N SER A 105 12.77 10.61 11.28
CA SER A 105 12.13 11.20 12.46
C SER A 105 11.67 10.18 13.50
N VAL A 106 11.46 8.93 13.08
CA VAL A 106 11.08 7.80 13.97
C VAL A 106 12.22 6.79 14.16
N GLY A 107 13.45 7.15 13.74
CA GLY A 107 14.63 6.31 13.89
C GLY A 107 14.59 5.02 13.08
N TRP A 108 13.93 5.01 11.94
CA TRP A 108 13.74 3.84 11.06
C TRP A 108 13.15 2.64 11.81
N LYS A 109 12.17 2.90 12.68
CA LYS A 109 11.50 1.87 13.46
C LYS A 109 9.99 2.09 13.47
N VAL A 110 9.25 1.06 13.03
CA VAL A 110 7.79 1.03 13.04
C VAL A 110 7.31 -0.37 13.41
N ASP A 111 6.07 -0.50 13.85
CA ASP A 111 5.52 -1.84 14.12
C ASP A 111 5.13 -2.55 12.83
N TYR A 112 4.47 -1.84 11.92
CA TYR A 112 3.94 -2.41 10.68
C TYR A 112 4.25 -1.55 9.46
N VAL A 113 4.33 -2.23 8.32
CA VAL A 113 4.44 -1.60 7.01
C VAL A 113 3.21 -2.02 6.19
N ILE A 114 2.53 -1.06 5.57
CA ILE A 114 1.40 -1.32 4.68
C ILE A 114 1.67 -0.63 3.34
N THR A 115 1.80 -1.43 2.30
CA THR A 115 2.05 -0.97 0.93
C THR A 115 1.07 -1.61 -0.05
N HIS A 116 1.06 -1.19 -1.32
CA HIS A 116 0.27 -1.88 -2.32
C HIS A 116 1.05 -3.01 -3.00
N THR A 117 2.34 -2.81 -3.26
CA THR A 117 3.26 -3.83 -3.80
C THR A 117 4.41 -4.08 -2.81
N CYS A 118 5.42 -4.87 -3.19
CA CYS A 118 6.54 -5.29 -2.34
C CYS A 118 7.90 -4.88 -2.90
N SER A 119 8.97 -5.20 -2.16
CA SER A 119 10.37 -5.02 -2.58
C SER A 119 10.73 -5.92 -3.78
N THR A 120 11.80 -5.59 -4.50
CA THR A 120 12.28 -6.44 -5.59
C THR A 120 12.66 -7.83 -5.09
N ARG A 121 13.14 -7.94 -3.86
CA ARG A 121 13.53 -9.21 -3.23
C ARG A 121 12.37 -10.15 -2.97
N MET A 122 11.17 -9.58 -2.76
CA MET A 122 9.95 -10.36 -2.56
C MET A 122 9.27 -10.73 -3.87
N LEU A 123 9.62 -10.10 -5.00
CA LEU A 123 9.11 -10.48 -6.31
C LEU A 123 9.56 -11.91 -6.65
N SER A 124 8.66 -12.83 -6.62
CA SER A 124 8.95 -14.25 -6.85
C SER A 124 7.86 -14.91 -7.69
N PRO A 125 8.18 -16.03 -8.38
CA PRO A 125 7.16 -16.79 -9.11
C PRO A 125 5.96 -17.23 -8.27
N THR A 126 6.12 -17.37 -6.95
CA THR A 126 5.03 -17.75 -6.06
C THR A 126 3.98 -16.65 -5.88
N LEU A 127 4.32 -15.39 -6.16
CA LEU A 127 3.39 -14.26 -6.10
C LEU A 127 2.55 -14.11 -7.37
N TYR A 128 2.98 -14.71 -8.48
CA TYR A 128 2.28 -14.59 -9.77
C TYR A 128 1.39 -15.79 -10.05
N PRO A 129 0.09 -15.58 -10.33
CA PRO A 129 -0.89 -16.67 -10.37
C PRO A 129 -0.76 -17.62 -11.57
N ALA A 130 -0.02 -17.26 -12.63
CA ALA A 130 0.09 -18.11 -13.83
C ALA A 130 1.43 -17.96 -14.56
N PRO A 131 1.93 -19.04 -15.21
CA PRO A 131 3.04 -18.95 -16.14
C PRO A 131 2.70 -18.02 -17.31
N GLY A 132 3.61 -17.11 -17.64
CA GLY A 132 3.44 -16.19 -18.78
C GLY A 132 2.88 -14.81 -18.42
N TRP A 133 2.56 -14.54 -17.17
CA TRP A 133 2.38 -13.18 -16.71
C TRP A 133 3.73 -12.45 -16.80
N ASN A 134 3.73 -11.30 -17.47
CA ASN A 134 4.88 -10.43 -17.43
C ASN A 134 5.04 -9.97 -15.98
N TYR A 135 6.16 -10.34 -15.36
CA TYR A 135 6.53 -9.80 -14.06
C TYR A 135 6.60 -8.29 -14.21
N PRO A 136 6.03 -7.50 -13.29
CA PRO A 136 6.28 -6.08 -13.31
C PRO A 136 7.80 -5.87 -13.28
N ASP A 137 8.26 -5.00 -14.14
CA ASP A 137 9.67 -4.62 -14.15
C ASP A 137 10.06 -4.11 -12.76
N VAL A 138 11.29 -4.38 -12.38
CA VAL A 138 11.91 -3.70 -11.26
C VAL A 138 11.81 -2.20 -11.52
N ASP A 139 11.12 -1.50 -10.68
CA ASP A 139 10.90 -0.07 -10.78
C ASP A 139 11.50 0.69 -9.58
N ARG A 140 11.37 2.03 -9.62
CA ARG A 140 11.89 2.89 -8.55
C ARG A 140 11.23 2.66 -7.20
N LEU A 141 9.95 2.24 -7.17
CA LEU A 141 9.22 1.97 -5.93
C LEU A 141 9.67 0.65 -5.31
N THR A 142 9.73 -0.43 -6.10
CA THR A 142 10.20 -1.74 -5.62
C THR A 142 11.67 -1.68 -5.17
N THR A 143 12.51 -0.85 -5.86
CA THR A 143 13.89 -0.58 -5.45
C THR A 143 13.96 0.24 -4.14
N PHE A 144 13.09 1.23 -3.95
CA PHE A 144 12.98 1.95 -2.68
C PHE A 144 12.57 1.00 -1.54
N PHE A 145 11.71 0.04 -1.81
CA PHE A 145 11.36 -0.97 -0.82
C PHE A 145 12.50 -1.90 -0.44
N ASP A 146 13.47 -2.15 -1.34
CA ASP A 146 14.72 -2.85 -0.96
C ASP A 146 15.53 -2.06 0.08
N GLU A 147 15.55 -0.72 0.00
CA GLU A 147 16.16 0.13 1.03
C GLU A 147 15.43 -0.03 2.37
N LEU A 148 14.09 -0.13 2.37
CA LEU A 148 13.33 -0.37 3.59
C LEU A 148 13.65 -1.73 4.21
N GLU A 149 13.79 -2.78 3.40
CA GLU A 149 14.21 -4.12 3.87
C GLU A 149 15.56 -4.10 4.59
N ASP A 150 16.49 -3.26 4.13
CA ASP A 150 17.84 -3.16 4.69
C ASP A 150 17.91 -2.32 5.98
N ARG A 151 17.04 -1.33 6.13
CA ARG A 151 17.19 -0.29 7.15
C ARG A 151 16.09 -0.25 8.19
N LEU A 152 14.86 -0.65 7.81
CA LEU A 152 13.69 -0.48 8.65
C LEU A 152 13.53 -1.64 9.64
N ASP A 153 13.46 -1.31 10.93
CA ASP A 153 13.06 -2.26 11.97
C ASP A 153 11.52 -2.33 12.03
N TYR A 154 10.95 -3.46 11.62
CA TYR A 154 9.50 -3.68 11.60
C TYR A 154 9.13 -5.10 12.02
N LYS A 155 7.90 -5.28 12.51
CA LYS A 155 7.37 -6.59 12.92
C LYS A 155 6.79 -7.36 11.75
N ARG A 156 5.98 -6.69 10.92
CA ARG A 156 5.33 -7.31 9.76
C ARG A 156 4.99 -6.30 8.66
N TRP A 157 5.07 -6.78 7.42
CA TRP A 157 4.79 -6.01 6.20
C TRP A 157 3.61 -6.64 5.45
N TYR A 158 2.55 -5.86 5.23
CA TYR A 158 1.35 -6.26 4.51
C TYR A 158 1.30 -5.56 3.16
N TYR A 159 0.93 -6.31 2.12
CA TYR A 159 0.73 -5.75 0.79
C TYR A 159 -0.27 -6.58 -0.02
N GLY A 160 -0.77 -6.00 -1.14
CA GLY A 160 -1.71 -6.63 -2.08
C GLY A 160 -1.10 -6.82 -3.46
N HIS A 161 -1.77 -6.28 -4.48
CA HIS A 161 -1.35 -6.22 -5.88
C HIS A 161 -1.33 -7.57 -6.63
N PHE A 162 -0.90 -8.64 -6.00
CA PHE A 162 -0.65 -9.95 -6.64
C PHE A 162 -1.89 -10.84 -6.73
N HIS A 163 -3.04 -10.39 -6.22
CA HIS A 163 -4.30 -11.13 -6.16
C HIS A 163 -4.14 -12.53 -5.55
N ARG A 164 -3.44 -12.60 -4.43
CA ARG A 164 -3.19 -13.83 -3.67
C ARG A 164 -3.23 -13.56 -2.17
N ASP A 165 -3.54 -14.61 -1.44
CA ASP A 165 -3.45 -14.67 0.01
C ASP A 165 -2.34 -15.66 0.36
N VAL A 166 -1.18 -15.15 0.80
CA VAL A 166 0.00 -15.97 1.10
C VAL A 166 0.98 -15.23 2.03
N ASN A 167 1.73 -15.97 2.84
CA ASN A 167 2.91 -15.48 3.54
C ASN A 167 4.16 -15.89 2.75
N PRO A 168 4.73 -15.04 1.89
CA PRO A 168 5.87 -15.40 1.05
C PRO A 168 7.18 -15.49 1.85
N ALA A 169 7.26 -14.84 3.01
CA ALA A 169 8.38 -14.84 3.93
C ALA A 169 7.90 -14.63 5.37
N GLU A 170 8.76 -14.84 6.36
CA GLU A 170 8.43 -14.82 7.80
C GLU A 170 7.67 -13.57 8.27
N ARG A 171 8.06 -12.39 7.77
CA ARG A 171 7.44 -11.11 8.18
C ARG A 171 6.56 -10.48 7.10
N HIS A 172 6.24 -11.21 6.03
CA HIS A 172 5.50 -10.70 4.89
C HIS A 172 4.17 -11.42 4.73
N THR A 173 3.11 -10.65 4.51
CA THR A 173 1.76 -11.16 4.27
C THR A 173 1.16 -10.44 3.06
N VAL A 174 0.78 -11.20 2.05
CA VAL A 174 0.05 -10.74 0.86
C VAL A 174 -1.42 -11.02 1.08
N LEU A 175 -2.27 -10.03 0.82
CA LEU A 175 -3.71 -10.11 1.03
C LEU A 175 -4.46 -9.75 -0.24
N TYR A 176 -5.51 -10.51 -0.52
CA TYR A 176 -6.43 -10.28 -1.62
C TYR A 176 -7.91 -10.43 -1.20
N ASP A 177 -8.33 -11.63 -0.85
CA ASP A 177 -9.69 -11.94 -0.40
C ASP A 177 -9.78 -12.11 1.13
N CYS A 178 -8.65 -12.42 1.77
CA CYS A 178 -8.60 -12.65 3.21
C CYS A 178 -8.55 -11.35 4.01
N ILE A 179 -9.07 -11.41 5.23
CA ILE A 179 -8.98 -10.36 6.24
C ILE A 179 -8.22 -10.91 7.43
N VAL A 180 -7.16 -10.22 7.83
CA VAL A 180 -6.39 -10.56 9.03
C VAL A 180 -6.41 -9.40 10.02
N ARG A 181 -6.25 -9.71 11.29
CA ARG A 181 -6.00 -8.69 12.31
C ARG A 181 -4.59 -8.13 12.11
N LEU A 182 -4.42 -6.82 12.29
CA LEU A 182 -3.10 -6.20 12.24
C LEU A 182 -2.16 -6.84 13.29
N GLY A 183 -1.01 -7.31 12.85
CA GLY A 183 -0.05 -8.07 13.64
C GLY A 183 -0.07 -9.58 13.38
N ASP A 184 -1.17 -10.11 12.88
CA ASP A 184 -1.30 -11.53 12.57
C ASP A 184 -0.78 -11.84 11.15
N GLU A 185 -0.43 -13.09 10.92
CA GLU A 185 -0.17 -13.66 9.60
C GLU A 185 -1.38 -14.48 9.13
N LEU A 186 -1.43 -14.75 7.84
CA LEU A 186 -2.40 -15.70 7.29
C LEU A 186 -2.18 -17.08 7.89
N GLN A 187 -3.25 -17.70 8.31
CA GLN A 187 -3.24 -19.07 8.79
C GLN A 187 -3.71 -20.02 7.68
N PRO A 188 -3.36 -21.32 7.72
CA PRO A 188 -3.77 -22.29 6.69
C PRO A 188 -5.28 -22.39 6.49
N TRP A 189 -6.10 -22.04 7.47
CA TRP A 189 -7.56 -22.04 7.40
C TRP A 189 -8.16 -20.74 6.87
N ASP A 190 -7.37 -19.67 6.69
CA ASP A 190 -7.81 -18.40 6.11
C ASP A 190 -7.86 -18.46 4.58
N VAL A 191 -7.05 -19.36 3.99
CA VAL A 191 -6.93 -19.52 2.54
C VAL A 191 -7.82 -20.66 2.10
N ALA A 192 -8.93 -20.33 1.43
CA ALA A 192 -9.91 -21.31 0.93
C ALA A 192 -9.50 -21.90 -0.44
#